data_91d4393ea2f4489b23068f4a120e1cfa
#
_entry.id   91d4393ea2f4489b23068f4a120e1cfa
#
_cell.length_a   1.000
_cell.length_b   1.000
_cell.length_c   1.000
_cell.angle_alpha   90.00
_cell.angle_beta   90.00
_cell.angle_gamma   90.00
#
_symmetry.space_group_name_H-M   'P 1'
#
loop_
_entity.id
_entity.type
_entity.pdbx_description
1 polymer ?
#
loop_
_entity_poly.entity_id
_entity_poly.type
_entity_poly.pdbx_seq_one_letter_code
_entity_poly.pdbx_strand_id
1 'polypeptide(L)'
;MSEKSCPAANASPFRNWQRPDLPSKCTYYEAKSMKESPHIHKELKPKPKIMPNVLYNIGNTPLVKVNRITQEENIPCDVYAKCEFFNAGGSVKDRIGLRMIEDAEAAGMLKPGDVLIEPTSGNTGIGIALGAAVKGYRCIIVMPEKMSMEKVDVLRALGAEIVRTPTSAAFDSPESHIGVAKRLMEEIPNAHILDQYRNPSNPLAHFDGTAEEILQACDDKVDMVVVGAGTGGTLTGIARKIKARCPNCKVIGVDPLGSVIAEPESLNKTDVTFYEVEGVGYDFIPTVCDRKLVDKWYKSDDKESFIMARRMIRQEGLLCGGSSGSAMANALKAIKDFGMKAGQKCVVILPDSIRNYMTKFLSDDWMSQRNFLESTKVSGKSNEWWSSLHVSALQLRAPLTVTPTVTIQETLEILNKEGFDQVPVVNDAGDILGMITVGNMMAQVVRSKVKPSDPVSKAMYKQFKMVSMATSLGEISRMLDTDHFVLVVHGQRQYEGNNFVSKKQMIFGIATRIDLLNFITQHQSLEDQ
;
A
#
# COMPACT_ATOMS: atom_id res chain seq x y z
N MET A 1 5.84 43.63 -9.96
CA MET A 1 6.28 42.45 -9.13
C MET A 1 5.96 41.20 -9.92
N SER A 2 6.97 40.55 -10.49
CA SER A 2 6.77 39.35 -11.30
C SER A 2 6.29 38.24 -10.39
N GLU A 3 5.10 37.70 -10.67
CA GLU A 3 4.56 36.50 -10.04
C GLU A 3 5.57 35.36 -10.24
N LYS A 4 6.29 35.02 -9.19
CA LYS A 4 7.10 33.79 -9.13
C LYS A 4 6.15 32.63 -8.92
N SER A 5 5.47 32.18 -9.98
CA SER A 5 4.67 30.96 -9.94
C SER A 5 5.62 29.76 -9.93
N CYS A 6 5.31 28.77 -9.08
CA CYS A 6 5.95 27.46 -9.14
C CYS A 6 5.81 26.91 -10.57
N PRO A 7 6.89 26.46 -11.23
CA PRO A 7 6.79 25.90 -12.59
C PRO A 7 5.80 24.74 -12.71
N ALA A 8 5.48 24.07 -11.60
CA ALA A 8 4.43 23.05 -11.53
C ALA A 8 3.00 23.62 -11.50
N ALA A 9 2.82 24.89 -11.11
CA ALA A 9 1.49 25.52 -11.05
C ALA A 9 1.01 26.04 -12.42
N ASN A 10 1.92 26.28 -13.37
CA ASN A 10 1.58 26.83 -14.70
C ASN A 10 1.46 25.80 -15.82
N ALA A 11 1.98 24.59 -15.66
CA ALA A 11 1.67 23.49 -16.55
C ALA A 11 0.40 22.84 -15.99
N SER A 12 -0.74 22.95 -16.69
CA SER A 12 -1.92 22.17 -16.31
C SER A 12 -1.46 20.73 -16.02
N PRO A 13 -1.42 20.30 -14.76
CA PRO A 13 -0.93 18.96 -14.43
C PRO A 13 -1.81 17.89 -15.09
N PHE A 14 -2.93 18.29 -15.68
CA PHE A 14 -4.04 17.48 -16.10
C PHE A 14 -4.01 17.10 -17.60
N ARG A 15 -3.34 17.86 -18.44
CA ARG A 15 -3.26 17.53 -19.89
C ARG A 15 -1.89 17.04 -20.35
N ASN A 16 -0.83 17.31 -19.59
CA ASN A 16 0.51 16.80 -19.85
C ASN A 16 0.90 15.80 -18.74
N TRP A 17 0.34 14.60 -18.80
CA TRP A 17 0.72 13.55 -17.87
C TRP A 17 2.23 13.35 -17.88
N GLN A 18 2.83 13.34 -16.70
CA GLN A 18 4.23 13.02 -16.49
C GLN A 18 4.35 11.85 -15.53
N ARG A 19 5.45 11.12 -15.60
CA ARG A 19 5.74 10.00 -14.72
C ARG A 19 5.65 10.44 -13.25
N PRO A 20 5.03 9.63 -12.38
CA PRO A 20 4.81 9.97 -10.97
C PRO A 20 6.08 9.89 -10.11
N ASP A 21 7.18 9.34 -10.65
CA ASP A 21 8.47 9.10 -10.02
C ASP A 21 9.55 10.14 -10.40
N LEU A 22 9.20 11.19 -11.13
CA LEU A 22 10.17 12.24 -11.47
C LEU A 22 10.54 13.05 -10.22
N PRO A 23 11.83 13.47 -10.10
CA PRO A 23 12.26 14.33 -9.02
C PRO A 23 11.45 15.64 -8.96
N SER A 24 11.14 16.09 -7.75
CA SER A 24 10.46 17.37 -7.55
C SER A 24 11.32 18.53 -8.08
N LYS A 25 10.67 19.44 -8.81
CA LYS A 25 11.25 20.72 -9.26
C LYS A 25 10.86 21.88 -8.35
N CYS A 26 10.18 21.61 -7.24
CA CYS A 26 9.76 22.62 -6.28
C CYS A 26 10.98 23.19 -5.56
N THR A 27 11.10 24.52 -5.54
CA THR A 27 12.18 25.24 -4.86
C THR A 27 11.90 25.49 -3.38
N TYR A 28 10.72 25.11 -2.87
CA TYR A 28 10.33 25.39 -1.48
C TYR A 28 11.21 24.68 -0.45
N TYR A 29 11.80 23.52 -0.79
CA TYR A 29 12.75 22.85 0.10
C TYR A 29 14.01 23.67 0.41
N GLU A 30 14.35 24.65 -0.44
CA GLU A 30 15.44 25.62 -0.24
C GLU A 30 14.97 26.88 0.52
N ALA A 31 13.66 27.05 0.68
CA ALA A 31 13.09 28.22 1.31
C ALA A 31 13.42 28.25 2.81
N LYS A 32 13.93 29.38 3.28
CA LYS A 32 14.25 29.59 4.70
C LYS A 32 13.07 30.13 5.51
N SER A 33 12.04 30.61 4.83
CA SER A 33 10.84 31.16 5.47
C SER A 33 9.59 30.95 4.63
N MET A 34 8.42 31.03 5.29
CA MET A 34 7.11 30.97 4.60
C MET A 34 6.94 32.03 3.50
N LYS A 35 7.63 33.18 3.62
CA LYS A 35 7.57 34.25 2.62
C LYS A 35 8.24 33.87 1.30
N GLU A 36 9.14 32.91 1.31
CA GLU A 36 9.83 32.38 0.14
C GLU A 36 9.11 31.23 -0.53
N SER A 37 7.99 30.78 0.04
CA SER A 37 7.20 29.68 -0.53
C SER A 37 6.65 30.07 -1.90
N PRO A 38 6.81 29.20 -2.92
CA PRO A 38 6.16 29.40 -4.21
C PRO A 38 4.69 28.97 -4.21
N HIS A 39 4.19 28.47 -3.09
CA HIS A 39 2.85 27.89 -2.96
C HIS A 39 1.88 28.83 -2.24
N ILE A 40 0.59 28.67 -2.52
CA ILE A 40 -0.49 29.35 -1.80
C ILE A 40 -0.82 28.51 -0.56
N HIS A 41 -0.61 29.12 0.61
CA HIS A 41 -0.93 28.50 1.89
C HIS A 41 -2.35 28.86 2.34
N LYS A 42 -2.99 27.93 3.06
CA LYS A 42 -4.32 28.13 3.67
C LYS A 42 -4.18 28.16 5.19
N GLU A 43 -4.86 29.09 5.83
CA GLU A 43 -4.93 29.12 7.30
C GLU A 43 -5.87 28.04 7.83
N LEU A 44 -5.51 27.47 8.98
CA LEU A 44 -6.37 26.54 9.69
C LEU A 44 -7.58 27.30 10.25
N LYS A 45 -8.78 26.88 9.85
CA LYS A 45 -10.04 27.49 10.31
C LYS A 45 -10.74 26.59 11.32
N PRO A 46 -11.35 27.15 12.37
CA PRO A 46 -12.20 26.38 13.28
C PRO A 46 -13.42 25.84 12.55
N LYS A 47 -13.90 24.67 12.96
CA LYS A 47 -15.14 24.10 12.43
C LYS A 47 -16.34 24.97 12.83
N PRO A 48 -17.24 25.32 11.90
CA PRO A 48 -18.46 26.03 12.24
C PRO A 48 -19.39 25.16 13.07
N LYS A 49 -20.21 25.76 13.94
CA LYS A 49 -21.19 25.04 14.78
C LYS A 49 -22.19 24.25 13.94
N ILE A 50 -22.65 24.85 12.84
CA ILE A 50 -23.49 24.20 11.82
C ILE A 50 -22.66 24.19 10.54
N MET A 51 -22.33 23.00 10.04
CA MET A 51 -21.53 22.85 8.85
C MET A 51 -22.40 22.98 7.60
N PRO A 52 -22.03 23.80 6.61
CA PRO A 52 -22.77 23.91 5.34
C PRO A 52 -22.89 22.57 4.59
N ASN A 53 -21.88 21.72 4.70
CA ASN A 53 -21.86 20.35 4.18
C ASN A 53 -20.79 19.53 4.92
N VAL A 54 -20.73 18.23 4.62
CA VAL A 54 -19.85 17.27 5.31
C VAL A 54 -18.33 17.55 5.08
N LEU A 55 -17.95 18.25 4.01
CA LEU A 55 -16.54 18.57 3.72
C LEU A 55 -15.92 19.47 4.80
N TYR A 56 -16.71 20.27 5.50
CA TYR A 56 -16.25 21.06 6.65
C TYR A 56 -15.86 20.20 7.86
N ASN A 57 -16.20 18.89 7.85
CA ASN A 57 -15.75 17.96 8.88
C ASN A 57 -14.39 17.30 8.55
N ILE A 58 -13.74 17.70 7.46
CA ILE A 58 -12.39 17.26 7.13
C ILE A 58 -11.39 18.13 7.89
N GLY A 59 -10.37 17.50 8.48
CA GLY A 59 -9.41 18.15 9.34
C GLY A 59 -9.87 18.35 10.78
N ASN A 60 -9.08 19.07 11.58
CA ASN A 60 -9.28 19.22 13.03
C ASN A 60 -9.56 17.88 13.72
N THR A 61 -8.77 16.84 13.37
CA THR A 61 -8.89 15.50 13.93
C THR A 61 -8.30 15.43 15.34
N PRO A 62 -8.81 14.56 16.22
CA PRO A 62 -8.31 14.44 17.59
C PRO A 62 -6.86 14.02 17.66
N LEU A 63 -6.16 14.55 18.66
CA LEU A 63 -4.89 14.04 19.16
C LEU A 63 -5.15 13.34 20.49
N VAL A 64 -4.98 12.01 20.54
CA VAL A 64 -5.38 11.17 21.68
C VAL A 64 -4.14 10.59 22.35
N LYS A 65 -4.05 10.70 23.67
CA LYS A 65 -2.93 10.09 24.44
C LYS A 65 -3.07 8.57 24.46
N VAL A 66 -1.98 7.88 24.17
CA VAL A 66 -1.86 6.41 24.28
C VAL A 66 -1.40 6.09 25.70
N ASN A 67 -2.13 5.24 26.42
CA ASN A 67 -1.92 5.04 27.85
C ASN A 67 -1.50 3.60 28.19
N ARG A 68 -2.33 2.60 27.87
CA ARG A 68 -2.10 1.21 28.28
C ARG A 68 -0.91 0.59 27.57
N ILE A 69 -0.82 0.81 26.25
CA ILE A 69 0.30 0.30 25.44
C ILE A 69 1.62 0.89 25.94
N THR A 70 1.67 2.21 26.16
CA THR A 70 2.90 2.87 26.64
C THR A 70 3.31 2.41 28.03
N GLN A 71 2.35 2.15 28.91
CA GLN A 71 2.61 1.59 30.23
C GLN A 71 3.17 0.16 30.16
N GLU A 72 2.55 -0.72 29.38
CA GLU A 72 2.98 -2.12 29.19
C GLU A 72 4.36 -2.21 28.54
N GLU A 73 4.67 -1.31 27.60
CA GLU A 73 5.97 -1.25 26.90
C GLU A 73 7.06 -0.48 27.66
N ASN A 74 6.74 0.04 28.87
CA ASN A 74 7.65 0.86 29.68
C ASN A 74 8.20 2.07 28.89
N ILE A 75 7.32 2.76 28.16
CA ILE A 75 7.67 3.96 27.39
C ILE A 75 7.65 5.18 28.33
N PRO A 76 8.77 5.91 28.48
CA PRO A 76 8.86 6.98 29.47
C PRO A 76 8.27 8.31 29.00
N CYS A 77 8.15 8.54 27.69
CA CYS A 77 7.63 9.77 27.10
C CYS A 77 6.12 9.69 26.84
N ASP A 78 5.51 10.84 26.58
CA ASP A 78 4.12 10.91 26.18
C ASP A 78 3.96 10.55 24.69
N VAL A 79 3.11 9.58 24.39
CA VAL A 79 2.76 9.18 23.02
C VAL A 79 1.34 9.61 22.70
N TYR A 80 1.17 10.29 21.58
CA TYR A 80 -0.11 10.78 21.09
C TYR A 80 -0.42 10.21 19.72
N ALA A 81 -1.65 9.75 19.53
CA ALA A 81 -2.20 9.27 18.29
C ALA A 81 -2.95 10.39 17.58
N LYS A 82 -2.52 10.80 16.39
CA LYS A 82 -3.26 11.70 15.50
C LYS A 82 -4.26 10.89 14.71
N CYS A 83 -5.52 10.94 15.11
CA CYS A 83 -6.58 10.03 14.66
C CYS A 83 -7.23 10.51 13.35
N GLU A 84 -6.59 10.31 12.22
CA GLU A 84 -7.06 10.74 10.91
C GLU A 84 -8.31 9.99 10.41
N PHE A 85 -8.66 8.88 11.03
CA PHE A 85 -9.90 8.14 10.75
C PHE A 85 -11.18 8.88 11.22
N PHE A 86 -11.07 10.01 11.92
CA PHE A 86 -12.19 10.89 12.26
C PHE A 86 -12.52 11.91 11.15
N ASN A 87 -11.77 11.95 10.06
CA ASN A 87 -12.19 12.69 8.88
C ASN A 87 -13.52 12.13 8.33
N ALA A 88 -14.25 12.93 7.58
CA ALA A 88 -15.60 12.63 7.09
C ALA A 88 -15.69 11.33 6.26
N GLY A 89 -14.71 11.07 5.41
CA GLY A 89 -14.59 9.82 4.62
C GLY A 89 -13.76 8.74 5.32
N GLY A 90 -13.29 8.98 6.55
CA GLY A 90 -12.65 7.99 7.40
C GLY A 90 -11.14 7.84 7.20
N SER A 91 -10.47 8.77 6.54
CA SER A 91 -9.01 8.68 6.35
C SER A 91 -8.30 10.03 6.22
N VAL A 92 -6.98 9.98 6.36
CA VAL A 92 -6.05 11.10 6.10
C VAL A 92 -6.16 11.64 4.66
N LYS A 93 -6.65 10.83 3.74
CA LYS A 93 -6.75 11.17 2.32
C LYS A 93 -7.92 12.10 1.98
N ASP A 94 -8.87 12.26 2.87
CA ASP A 94 -9.94 13.24 2.70
C ASP A 94 -9.37 14.66 2.60
N ARG A 95 -8.30 14.93 3.37
CA ARG A 95 -7.60 16.23 3.35
C ARG A 95 -7.04 16.55 1.97
N ILE A 96 -6.34 15.59 1.37
CA ILE A 96 -5.73 15.80 0.05
C ILE A 96 -6.79 15.78 -1.05
N GLY A 97 -7.82 14.94 -0.95
CA GLY A 97 -8.92 14.90 -1.91
C GLY A 97 -9.63 16.25 -2.00
N LEU A 98 -10.02 16.82 -0.85
CA LEU A 98 -10.64 18.14 -0.79
C LEU A 98 -9.67 19.24 -1.28
N ARG A 99 -8.41 19.23 -0.80
CA ARG A 99 -7.43 20.28 -1.16
C ARG A 99 -7.12 20.30 -2.65
N MET A 100 -6.94 19.15 -3.28
CA MET A 100 -6.68 19.06 -4.72
C MET A 100 -7.84 19.59 -5.56
N ILE A 101 -9.08 19.27 -5.17
CA ILE A 101 -10.29 19.77 -5.85
C ILE A 101 -10.38 21.30 -5.70
N GLU A 102 -10.29 21.82 -4.47
CA GLU A 102 -10.41 23.26 -4.22
C GLU A 102 -9.31 24.10 -4.87
N ASP A 103 -8.08 23.62 -4.88
CA ASP A 103 -6.96 24.33 -5.52
C ASP A 103 -7.12 24.30 -7.05
N ALA A 104 -7.65 23.21 -7.62
CA ALA A 104 -7.96 23.11 -9.05
C ALA A 104 -9.14 24.03 -9.46
N GLU A 105 -10.17 24.14 -8.62
CA GLU A 105 -11.28 25.10 -8.80
C GLU A 105 -10.77 26.55 -8.74
N ALA A 106 -9.97 26.88 -7.72
CA ALA A 106 -9.40 28.22 -7.55
C ALA A 106 -8.47 28.64 -8.71
N ALA A 107 -7.78 27.67 -9.29
CA ALA A 107 -6.95 27.88 -10.48
C ALA A 107 -7.76 27.95 -11.81
N GLY A 108 -9.10 27.75 -11.77
CA GLY A 108 -9.95 27.71 -12.96
C GLY A 108 -9.75 26.48 -13.85
N MET A 109 -9.09 25.45 -13.33
CA MET A 109 -8.83 24.18 -14.04
C MET A 109 -10.02 23.24 -14.00
N LEU A 110 -10.80 23.24 -12.92
CA LEU A 110 -12.04 22.50 -12.79
C LEU A 110 -13.24 23.42 -12.96
N LYS A 111 -14.23 22.95 -13.72
CA LYS A 111 -15.50 23.62 -13.98
C LYS A 111 -16.65 22.70 -13.65
N PRO A 112 -17.84 23.23 -13.33
CA PRO A 112 -19.04 22.40 -13.18
C PRO A 112 -19.26 21.50 -14.38
N GLY A 113 -19.50 20.19 -14.15
CA GLY A 113 -19.69 19.19 -15.19
C GLY A 113 -18.42 18.47 -15.65
N ASP A 114 -17.25 18.87 -15.18
CA ASP A 114 -16.00 18.14 -15.47
C ASP A 114 -15.98 16.76 -14.76
N VAL A 115 -15.09 15.90 -15.24
CA VAL A 115 -14.92 14.53 -14.73
C VAL A 115 -13.62 14.40 -13.97
N LEU A 116 -13.69 13.95 -12.73
CA LEU A 116 -12.52 13.65 -11.91
C LEU A 116 -12.13 12.19 -12.08
N ILE A 117 -10.88 11.94 -12.43
CA ILE A 117 -10.29 10.59 -12.53
C ILE A 117 -9.12 10.52 -11.54
N GLU A 118 -9.04 9.43 -10.76
CA GLU A 118 -7.86 9.23 -9.90
C GLU A 118 -7.42 7.77 -9.88
N PRO A 119 -6.13 7.51 -10.20
CA PRO A 119 -5.52 6.22 -9.96
C PRO A 119 -5.14 6.11 -8.48
N THR A 120 -5.74 5.14 -7.75
CA THR A 120 -5.54 5.07 -6.30
C THR A 120 -5.74 3.68 -5.71
N SER A 121 -5.11 3.43 -4.56
CA SER A 121 -5.34 2.23 -3.74
C SER A 121 -6.60 2.31 -2.85
N GLY A 122 -7.42 3.34 -2.97
CA GLY A 122 -8.74 3.40 -2.33
C GLY A 122 -9.02 4.64 -1.49
N ASN A 123 -8.28 4.94 -0.44
CA ASN A 123 -8.59 6.06 0.47
C ASN A 123 -8.60 7.43 -0.23
N THR A 124 -7.67 7.69 -1.14
CA THR A 124 -7.68 8.94 -1.94
C THR A 124 -8.90 9.00 -2.84
N GLY A 125 -9.27 7.85 -3.43
CA GLY A 125 -10.51 7.73 -4.19
C GLY A 125 -11.74 8.10 -3.36
N ILE A 126 -11.83 7.62 -2.12
CA ILE A 126 -12.93 7.97 -1.20
C ILE A 126 -12.94 9.48 -0.92
N GLY A 127 -11.78 10.08 -0.63
CA GLY A 127 -11.69 11.54 -0.38
C GLY A 127 -12.12 12.37 -1.59
N ILE A 128 -11.71 11.97 -2.80
CA ILE A 128 -12.10 12.64 -4.06
C ILE A 128 -13.59 12.40 -4.35
N ALA A 129 -14.07 11.16 -4.23
CA ALA A 129 -15.46 10.83 -4.47
C ALA A 129 -16.41 11.56 -3.49
N LEU A 130 -16.00 11.72 -2.22
CA LEU A 130 -16.71 12.52 -1.24
C LEU A 130 -16.82 14.00 -1.66
N GLY A 131 -15.70 14.58 -2.10
CA GLY A 131 -15.65 15.93 -2.66
C GLY A 131 -16.52 16.05 -3.91
N ALA A 132 -16.43 15.09 -4.82
CA ALA A 132 -17.21 15.04 -6.05
C ALA A 132 -18.72 14.94 -5.78
N ALA A 133 -19.14 14.06 -4.86
CA ALA A 133 -20.55 13.90 -4.49
C ALA A 133 -21.16 15.20 -3.96
N VAL A 134 -20.42 15.93 -3.11
CA VAL A 134 -20.90 17.21 -2.53
C VAL A 134 -20.88 18.36 -3.53
N LYS A 135 -19.89 18.39 -4.43
CA LYS A 135 -19.70 19.48 -5.40
C LYS A 135 -20.33 19.22 -6.78
N GLY A 136 -20.87 18.02 -7.01
CA GLY A 136 -21.57 17.67 -8.25
C GLY A 136 -20.68 17.28 -9.42
N TYR A 137 -19.47 16.78 -9.17
CA TYR A 137 -18.58 16.23 -10.20
C TYR A 137 -18.87 14.76 -10.47
N ARG A 138 -18.74 14.34 -11.74
CA ARG A 138 -18.61 12.92 -12.08
C ARG A 138 -17.25 12.42 -11.61
N CYS A 139 -17.18 11.22 -11.04
CA CYS A 139 -15.96 10.68 -10.47
C CYS A 139 -15.71 9.25 -10.97
N ILE A 140 -14.51 9.00 -11.47
CA ILE A 140 -14.04 7.69 -11.94
C ILE A 140 -12.80 7.31 -11.15
N ILE A 141 -12.85 6.20 -10.43
CA ILE A 141 -11.72 5.70 -9.65
C ILE A 141 -11.13 4.45 -10.32
N VAL A 142 -9.84 4.51 -10.59
CA VAL A 142 -9.09 3.40 -11.17
C VAL A 142 -8.24 2.76 -10.08
N MET A 143 -8.48 1.48 -9.76
CA MET A 143 -7.86 0.83 -8.61
C MET A 143 -7.49 -0.63 -8.85
N PRO A 144 -6.38 -1.13 -8.24
CA PRO A 144 -5.98 -2.53 -8.32
C PRO A 144 -7.02 -3.49 -7.71
N GLU A 145 -7.08 -4.71 -8.23
CA GLU A 145 -8.03 -5.74 -7.77
C GLU A 145 -7.81 -6.21 -6.34
N LYS A 146 -6.59 -6.12 -5.79
CA LYS A 146 -6.27 -6.52 -4.41
C LYS A 146 -6.91 -5.65 -3.31
N MET A 147 -7.44 -4.49 -3.66
CA MET A 147 -7.99 -3.56 -2.69
C MET A 147 -9.27 -4.10 -2.05
N SER A 148 -9.46 -3.78 -0.76
CA SER A 148 -10.58 -4.26 0.03
C SER A 148 -11.93 -3.93 -0.59
N MET A 149 -12.90 -4.85 -0.47
CA MET A 149 -14.25 -4.67 -1.01
C MET A 149 -14.99 -3.55 -0.28
N GLU A 150 -14.71 -3.34 0.99
CA GLU A 150 -15.29 -2.24 1.78
C GLU A 150 -15.02 -0.87 1.13
N LYS A 151 -13.80 -0.64 0.62
CA LYS A 151 -13.47 0.59 -0.10
C LYS A 151 -14.24 0.71 -1.42
N VAL A 152 -14.38 -0.41 -2.13
CA VAL A 152 -15.15 -0.46 -3.38
C VAL A 152 -16.61 -0.10 -3.13
N ASP A 153 -17.21 -0.64 -2.07
CA ASP A 153 -18.61 -0.42 -1.74
C ASP A 153 -18.87 1.03 -1.28
N VAL A 154 -17.94 1.61 -0.49
CA VAL A 154 -18.00 3.03 -0.12
C VAL A 154 -17.92 3.93 -1.36
N LEU A 155 -17.03 3.64 -2.30
CA LEU A 155 -16.90 4.40 -3.55
C LEU A 155 -18.17 4.33 -4.39
N ARG A 156 -18.78 3.14 -4.53
CA ARG A 156 -20.06 2.96 -5.22
C ARG A 156 -21.20 3.73 -4.53
N ALA A 157 -21.24 3.69 -3.19
CA ALA A 157 -22.23 4.43 -2.41
C ALA A 157 -22.10 5.95 -2.59
N LEU A 158 -20.88 6.47 -2.82
CA LEU A 158 -20.63 7.88 -3.15
C LEU A 158 -20.92 8.21 -4.62
N GLY A 159 -21.35 7.24 -5.44
CA GLY A 159 -21.67 7.43 -6.86
C GLY A 159 -20.46 7.41 -7.80
N ALA A 160 -19.29 6.96 -7.34
CA ALA A 160 -18.12 6.86 -8.18
C ALA A 160 -18.20 5.63 -9.11
N GLU A 161 -17.78 5.81 -10.36
CA GLU A 161 -17.52 4.73 -11.29
C GLU A 161 -16.18 4.08 -10.99
N ILE A 162 -16.10 2.75 -11.03
CA ILE A 162 -14.90 2.02 -10.61
C ILE A 162 -14.37 1.19 -11.77
N VAL A 163 -13.10 1.41 -12.10
CA VAL A 163 -12.36 0.61 -13.08
C VAL A 163 -11.31 -0.20 -12.33
N ARG A 164 -11.41 -1.52 -12.39
CA ARG A 164 -10.47 -2.44 -11.75
C ARG A 164 -9.32 -2.76 -12.68
N THR A 165 -8.10 -2.86 -12.13
CA THR A 165 -6.87 -3.16 -12.88
C THR A 165 -6.11 -4.31 -12.24
N PRO A 166 -5.31 -5.07 -13.02
CA PRO A 166 -4.52 -6.17 -12.47
C PRO A 166 -3.56 -5.69 -11.37
N THR A 167 -3.53 -6.41 -10.25
CA THR A 167 -2.65 -6.11 -9.12
C THR A 167 -1.16 -6.22 -9.49
N SER A 168 -0.81 -7.13 -10.38
CA SER A 168 0.56 -7.42 -10.80
C SER A 168 1.13 -6.43 -11.81
N ALA A 169 0.33 -5.47 -12.31
CA ALA A 169 0.79 -4.49 -13.28
C ALA A 169 1.75 -3.49 -12.61
N ALA A 170 2.99 -3.39 -13.11
CA ALA A 170 3.96 -2.38 -12.67
C ALA A 170 3.41 -0.97 -12.91
N PHE A 171 3.79 0.01 -12.09
CA PHE A 171 3.21 1.36 -12.12
C PHE A 171 3.31 2.05 -13.49
N ASP A 172 4.35 1.77 -14.27
CA ASP A 172 4.60 2.31 -15.61
C ASP A 172 4.00 1.48 -16.74
N SER A 173 3.35 0.36 -16.40
CA SER A 173 2.61 -0.45 -17.36
C SER A 173 1.32 0.26 -17.82
N PRO A 174 0.95 0.18 -19.12
CA PRO A 174 -0.33 0.69 -19.60
C PRO A 174 -1.56 0.08 -18.91
N GLU A 175 -1.42 -1.07 -18.25
CA GLU A 175 -2.49 -1.80 -17.52
C GLU A 175 -2.57 -1.42 -16.06
N SER A 176 -1.53 -0.75 -15.58
CA SER A 176 -1.54 -0.22 -14.22
C SER A 176 -2.74 0.72 -14.04
N HIS A 177 -3.13 0.89 -12.79
CA HIS A 177 -4.15 1.89 -12.47
C HIS A 177 -3.78 3.29 -12.99
N ILE A 178 -2.49 3.63 -13.04
CA ILE A 178 -1.98 4.91 -13.59
C ILE A 178 -2.15 4.94 -15.12
N GLY A 179 -1.73 3.89 -15.82
CA GLY A 179 -1.84 3.81 -17.29
C GLY A 179 -3.27 3.84 -17.78
N VAL A 180 -4.18 3.13 -17.09
CA VAL A 180 -5.61 3.12 -17.41
C VAL A 180 -6.25 4.48 -17.13
N ALA A 181 -5.93 5.13 -16.00
CA ALA A 181 -6.46 6.47 -15.69
C ALA A 181 -6.03 7.49 -16.75
N LYS A 182 -4.77 7.43 -17.21
CA LYS A 182 -4.27 8.27 -18.29
C LYS A 182 -5.07 8.10 -19.57
N ARG A 183 -5.30 6.85 -20.00
CA ARG A 183 -6.07 6.57 -21.20
C ARG A 183 -7.52 7.10 -21.09
N LEU A 184 -8.18 6.88 -19.95
CA LEU A 184 -9.52 7.41 -19.71
C LEU A 184 -9.55 8.94 -19.75
N MET A 185 -8.54 9.63 -19.24
CA MET A 185 -8.43 11.09 -19.33
C MET A 185 -8.28 11.57 -20.77
N GLU A 186 -7.59 10.82 -21.63
CA GLU A 186 -7.43 11.13 -23.06
C GLU A 186 -8.73 10.89 -23.85
N GLU A 187 -9.50 9.85 -23.48
CA GLU A 187 -10.74 9.45 -24.17
C GLU A 187 -11.97 10.24 -23.73
N ILE A 188 -12.03 10.69 -22.48
CA ILE A 188 -13.21 11.37 -21.92
C ILE A 188 -13.01 12.89 -22.00
N PRO A 189 -13.90 13.62 -22.69
CA PRO A 189 -13.84 15.08 -22.70
C PRO A 189 -13.98 15.67 -21.30
N ASN A 190 -13.22 16.74 -21.02
CA ASN A 190 -13.22 17.45 -19.73
C ASN A 190 -12.90 16.56 -18.53
N ALA A 191 -12.11 15.50 -18.71
CA ALA A 191 -11.62 14.66 -17.66
C ALA A 191 -10.27 15.17 -17.12
N HIS A 192 -10.11 15.08 -15.81
CA HIS A 192 -8.91 15.56 -15.11
C HIS A 192 -8.43 14.51 -14.11
N ILE A 193 -7.13 14.23 -14.11
CA ILE A 193 -6.46 13.45 -13.05
C ILE A 193 -5.88 14.44 -12.05
N LEU A 194 -6.25 14.36 -10.78
CA LEU A 194 -5.73 15.26 -9.74
C LEU A 194 -4.30 14.94 -9.32
N ASP A 195 -3.87 13.69 -9.52
CA ASP A 195 -2.51 13.17 -9.40
C ASP A 195 -1.90 13.36 -7.99
N GLN A 196 -2.33 12.52 -7.06
CA GLN A 196 -1.82 12.51 -5.68
C GLN A 196 -0.29 12.33 -5.56
N TYR A 197 0.38 11.81 -6.60
CA TYR A 197 1.81 11.50 -6.58
C TYR A 197 2.70 12.72 -6.85
N ARG A 198 2.16 13.70 -7.57
CA ARG A 198 2.92 14.89 -8.01
C ARG A 198 2.30 16.20 -7.59
N ASN A 199 1.01 16.22 -7.30
CA ASN A 199 0.27 17.43 -6.99
C ASN A 199 0.76 18.04 -5.66
N PRO A 200 1.27 19.29 -5.65
CA PRO A 200 1.72 19.95 -4.43
C PRO A 200 0.63 20.15 -3.40
N SER A 201 -0.65 20.14 -3.79
CA SER A 201 -1.79 20.21 -2.88
C SER A 201 -1.80 19.05 -1.87
N ASN A 202 -1.19 17.90 -2.22
CA ASN A 202 -1.05 16.77 -1.31
C ASN A 202 -0.18 17.17 -0.09
N PRO A 203 1.12 17.45 -0.18
CA PRO A 203 1.90 17.86 0.99
C PRO A 203 1.39 19.17 1.61
N LEU A 204 0.83 20.10 0.83
CA LEU A 204 0.30 21.35 1.37
C LEU A 204 -0.91 21.16 2.29
N ALA A 205 -1.79 20.20 2.00
CA ALA A 205 -2.91 19.88 2.90
C ALA A 205 -2.43 19.46 4.30
N HIS A 206 -1.27 18.81 4.37
CA HIS A 206 -0.67 18.38 5.63
C HIS A 206 0.22 19.44 6.28
N PHE A 207 0.88 20.27 5.47
CA PHE A 207 1.65 21.40 5.96
C PHE A 207 0.74 22.46 6.61
N ASP A 208 -0.34 22.86 5.91
CA ASP A 208 -1.25 23.90 6.37
C ASP A 208 -2.25 23.39 7.42
N GLY A 209 -2.63 22.11 7.36
CA GLY A 209 -3.63 21.50 8.22
C GLY A 209 -3.03 20.59 9.30
N THR A 210 -2.71 19.34 8.95
CA THR A 210 -2.34 18.29 9.92
C THR A 210 -1.20 18.70 10.84
N ALA A 211 -0.14 19.30 10.30
CA ALA A 211 1.00 19.75 11.08
C ALA A 211 0.65 20.91 12.01
N GLU A 212 -0.15 21.87 11.54
CA GLU A 212 -0.61 22.99 12.35
C GLU A 212 -1.48 22.53 13.50
N GLU A 213 -2.41 21.58 13.25
CA GLU A 213 -3.24 20.97 14.29
C GLU A 213 -2.39 20.27 15.37
N ILE A 214 -1.33 19.55 14.96
CA ILE A 214 -0.40 18.90 15.89
C ILE A 214 0.35 19.93 16.72
N LEU A 215 0.90 20.98 16.09
CA LEU A 215 1.64 22.02 16.79
C LEU A 215 0.78 22.77 17.79
N GLN A 216 -0.45 23.16 17.41
CA GLN A 216 -1.40 23.80 18.33
C GLN A 216 -1.75 22.90 19.51
N ALA A 217 -2.04 21.62 19.28
CA ALA A 217 -2.37 20.68 20.35
C ALA A 217 -1.18 20.36 21.30
N CYS A 218 0.03 20.55 20.81
CA CYS A 218 1.27 20.28 21.56
C CYS A 218 1.96 21.54 22.11
N ASP A 219 1.37 22.73 21.98
CA ASP A 219 1.96 24.02 22.35
C ASP A 219 3.34 24.24 21.72
N ASP A 220 3.44 23.94 20.41
CA ASP A 220 4.70 24.00 19.64
C ASP A 220 5.87 23.17 20.23
N LYS A 221 5.56 22.10 20.96
CA LYS A 221 6.56 21.22 21.57
C LYS A 221 6.33 19.78 21.14
N VAL A 222 7.00 19.38 20.06
CA VAL A 222 6.99 18.01 19.52
C VAL A 222 8.43 17.54 19.40
N ASP A 223 8.76 16.41 20.03
CA ASP A 223 10.11 15.85 20.02
C ASP A 223 10.28 14.75 18.97
N MET A 224 9.20 14.06 18.64
CA MET A 224 9.19 13.03 17.58
C MET A 224 7.84 13.01 16.88
N VAL A 225 7.87 12.79 15.55
CA VAL A 225 6.69 12.48 14.74
C VAL A 225 6.94 11.23 13.91
N VAL A 226 5.99 10.29 13.92
CA VAL A 226 6.09 9.01 13.21
C VAL A 226 4.99 8.92 12.16
N VAL A 227 5.38 8.71 10.91
CA VAL A 227 4.48 8.74 9.76
C VAL A 227 4.75 7.56 8.84
N GLY A 228 3.71 6.78 8.54
CA GLY A 228 3.77 5.79 7.46
C GLY A 228 3.82 6.45 6.09
N ALA A 229 4.69 5.97 5.21
CA ALA A 229 4.88 6.52 3.89
C ALA A 229 4.11 5.73 2.83
N GLY A 230 3.05 6.35 2.26
CA GLY A 230 2.45 5.96 0.99
C GLY A 230 2.98 6.89 -0.10
N THR A 231 2.16 7.82 -0.61
CA THR A 231 2.64 8.85 -1.55
C THR A 231 3.75 9.74 -0.97
N GLY A 232 3.93 9.72 0.35
CA GLY A 232 4.89 10.56 1.05
C GLY A 232 4.41 11.99 1.32
N GLY A 233 3.27 12.41 0.77
CA GLY A 233 2.77 13.78 0.95
C GLY A 233 2.47 14.14 2.40
N THR A 234 1.87 13.22 3.16
CA THR A 234 1.63 13.39 4.61
C THR A 234 2.94 13.60 5.36
N LEU A 235 3.91 12.70 5.12
CA LEU A 235 5.24 12.77 5.71
C LEU A 235 5.92 14.10 5.38
N THR A 236 5.98 14.47 4.11
CA THR A 236 6.63 15.69 3.61
C THR A 236 6.00 16.94 4.21
N GLY A 237 4.68 17.06 4.17
CA GLY A 237 3.98 18.25 4.67
C GLY A 237 4.17 18.44 6.17
N ILE A 238 3.98 17.36 6.95
CA ILE A 238 4.15 17.38 8.41
C ILE A 238 5.61 17.69 8.77
N ALA A 239 6.54 16.93 8.19
CA ALA A 239 7.97 17.07 8.51
C ALA A 239 8.48 18.48 8.25
N ARG A 240 8.13 19.07 7.10
CA ARG A 240 8.58 20.40 6.73
C ARG A 240 8.09 21.47 7.70
N LYS A 241 6.82 21.45 8.08
CA LYS A 241 6.25 22.39 9.02
C LYS A 241 6.80 22.20 10.43
N ILE A 242 6.86 20.97 10.90
CA ILE A 242 7.34 20.65 12.25
C ILE A 242 8.81 21.00 12.38
N LYS A 243 9.68 20.66 11.42
CA LYS A 243 11.10 21.04 11.49
C LYS A 243 11.31 22.55 11.44
N ALA A 244 10.45 23.32 10.81
CA ALA A 244 10.50 24.76 10.81
C ALA A 244 10.16 25.38 12.19
N ARG A 245 9.25 24.75 12.97
CA ARG A 245 8.78 25.22 14.28
C ARG A 245 9.48 24.53 15.45
N CYS A 246 9.82 23.25 15.29
CA CYS A 246 10.51 22.40 16.25
C CYS A 246 11.76 21.78 15.60
N PRO A 247 12.87 22.53 15.43
CA PRO A 247 14.02 22.07 14.63
C PRO A 247 14.68 20.79 15.14
N ASN A 248 14.55 20.49 16.44
CA ASN A 248 15.12 19.30 17.08
C ASN A 248 14.19 18.07 17.01
N CYS A 249 12.97 18.22 16.50
CA CYS A 249 12.01 17.14 16.37
C CYS A 249 12.55 16.05 15.43
N LYS A 250 12.47 14.79 15.88
CA LYS A 250 12.84 13.63 15.06
C LYS A 250 11.68 13.21 14.19
N VAL A 251 11.90 13.19 12.89
CA VAL A 251 10.93 12.70 11.90
C VAL A 251 11.26 11.27 11.56
N ILE A 252 10.33 10.36 11.82
CA ILE A 252 10.46 8.93 11.60
C ILE A 252 9.54 8.53 10.45
N GLY A 253 10.14 7.96 9.40
CA GLY A 253 9.43 7.35 8.28
C GLY A 253 9.24 5.85 8.52
N VAL A 254 8.04 5.34 8.25
CA VAL A 254 7.74 3.90 8.30
C VAL A 254 7.30 3.43 6.92
N ASP A 255 7.96 2.38 6.45
CA ASP A 255 7.79 1.83 5.11
C ASP A 255 7.73 0.29 5.18
N PRO A 256 6.79 -0.40 4.52
CA PRO A 256 6.70 -1.86 4.64
C PRO A 256 7.87 -2.56 3.94
N LEU A 257 8.21 -3.76 4.41
CA LEU A 257 9.08 -4.69 3.69
C LEU A 257 8.49 -4.96 2.31
N GLY A 258 9.31 -4.94 1.26
CA GLY A 258 8.88 -5.07 -0.13
C GLY A 258 8.59 -3.74 -0.85
N SER A 259 8.56 -2.62 -0.12
CA SER A 259 8.51 -1.26 -0.69
C SER A 259 9.91 -0.68 -0.90
N VAL A 260 10.03 0.35 -1.76
CA VAL A 260 11.31 1.00 -2.12
C VAL A 260 11.47 2.43 -1.59
N ILE A 261 10.53 2.91 -0.74
CA ILE A 261 10.51 4.32 -0.33
C ILE A 261 11.60 4.66 0.68
N ALA A 262 11.93 3.75 1.60
CA ALA A 262 12.88 4.01 2.70
C ALA A 262 14.30 4.34 2.21
N GLU A 263 15.03 5.12 3.01
CA GLU A 263 16.47 5.40 2.86
C GLU A 263 17.25 4.95 4.11
N PRO A 264 18.50 4.46 3.98
CA PRO A 264 19.23 4.22 2.72
C PRO A 264 18.62 3.04 1.92
N GLU A 265 18.94 2.96 0.64
CA GLU A 265 18.42 1.92 -0.27
C GLU A 265 18.73 0.49 0.18
N SER A 266 19.76 0.30 1.02
CA SER A 266 20.08 -0.97 1.63
C SER A 266 18.94 -1.56 2.49
N LEU A 267 18.06 -0.71 3.02
CA LEU A 267 16.86 -1.13 3.76
C LEU A 267 15.79 -1.80 2.86
N ASN A 268 15.86 -1.54 1.57
CA ASN A 268 14.89 -2.05 0.59
C ASN A 268 15.32 -3.39 -0.03
N LYS A 269 16.51 -3.89 0.34
CA LYS A 269 16.98 -5.22 -0.09
C LYS A 269 16.28 -6.29 0.75
N THR A 270 15.35 -7.01 0.16
CA THR A 270 14.57 -8.05 0.83
C THR A 270 14.06 -9.05 -0.19
N ASP A 271 13.82 -10.29 0.24
CA ASP A 271 13.14 -11.32 -0.55
C ASP A 271 11.61 -11.17 -0.50
N VAL A 272 11.10 -10.25 0.30
CA VAL A 272 9.67 -9.96 0.39
C VAL A 272 9.25 -9.17 -0.85
N THR A 273 8.36 -9.74 -1.64
CA THR A 273 7.83 -9.13 -2.87
C THR A 273 6.39 -8.64 -2.73
N PHE A 274 5.73 -8.97 -1.62
CA PHE A 274 4.34 -8.65 -1.36
C PHE A 274 4.12 -8.31 0.12
N TYR A 275 3.23 -7.37 0.38
CA TYR A 275 2.75 -7.03 1.72
C TYR A 275 1.24 -6.77 1.71
N GLU A 276 0.57 -7.11 2.81
CA GLU A 276 -0.88 -7.03 2.98
C GLU A 276 -1.34 -5.67 3.54
N VAL A 277 -0.46 -4.92 4.21
CA VAL A 277 -0.80 -3.60 4.74
C VAL A 277 -1.09 -2.65 3.59
N GLU A 278 -2.28 -2.02 3.62
CA GLU A 278 -2.72 -1.11 2.59
C GLU A 278 -2.45 0.37 2.96
N GLY A 279 -2.27 1.21 1.94
CA GLY A 279 -2.13 2.66 2.09
C GLY A 279 -0.72 3.16 2.36
N VAL A 280 0.25 2.26 2.51
CA VAL A 280 1.68 2.54 2.68
C VAL A 280 2.50 1.68 1.70
N GLY A 281 3.70 2.18 1.36
CA GLY A 281 4.61 1.48 0.46
C GLY A 281 4.25 1.63 -1.03
N TYR A 282 5.29 1.70 -1.86
CA TYR A 282 5.21 1.70 -3.33
C TYR A 282 6.45 1.02 -3.94
N ASP A 283 6.35 0.69 -5.22
CA ASP A 283 7.41 0.19 -6.10
C ASP A 283 8.17 1.32 -6.83
N PHE A 284 7.86 2.58 -6.49
CA PHE A 284 8.54 3.78 -6.97
C PHE A 284 8.52 4.87 -5.89
N ILE A 285 9.31 5.92 -6.07
CA ILE A 285 9.36 7.06 -5.14
C ILE A 285 8.53 8.20 -5.73
N PRO A 286 7.35 8.52 -5.13
CA PRO A 286 6.52 9.60 -5.63
C PRO A 286 7.20 10.98 -5.55
N THR A 287 6.92 11.84 -6.53
CA THR A 287 7.50 13.20 -6.62
C THR A 287 7.27 14.03 -5.35
N VAL A 288 6.12 13.86 -4.68
CA VAL A 288 5.78 14.61 -3.46
C VAL A 288 6.47 14.08 -2.20
N CYS A 289 7.22 12.97 -2.29
CA CYS A 289 7.92 12.38 -1.16
C CYS A 289 9.32 12.97 -1.00
N ASP A 290 9.51 13.86 -0.03
CA ASP A 290 10.82 14.42 0.32
C ASP A 290 11.47 13.58 1.43
N ARG A 291 12.21 12.54 1.04
CA ARG A 291 12.89 11.62 1.96
C ARG A 291 13.97 12.27 2.82
N LYS A 292 14.55 13.39 2.36
CA LYS A 292 15.62 14.14 3.06
C LYS A 292 15.15 14.75 4.38
N LEU A 293 13.85 14.88 4.58
CA LEU A 293 13.27 15.41 5.83
C LEU A 293 13.23 14.37 6.95
N VAL A 294 13.47 13.09 6.65
CA VAL A 294 13.36 11.97 7.56
C VAL A 294 14.69 11.73 8.27
N ASP A 295 14.68 11.70 9.59
CA ASP A 295 15.88 11.45 10.40
C ASP A 295 16.23 9.95 10.44
N LYS A 296 15.22 9.07 10.45
CA LYS A 296 15.40 7.62 10.41
C LYS A 296 14.20 6.90 9.80
N TRP A 297 14.48 5.91 8.98
CA TRP A 297 13.49 5.01 8.41
C TRP A 297 13.47 3.67 9.14
N TYR A 298 12.26 3.13 9.30
CA TYR A 298 12.02 1.78 9.79
C TYR A 298 11.22 0.99 8.77
N LYS A 299 11.59 -0.27 8.60
CA LYS A 299 10.79 -1.22 7.80
C LYS A 299 9.82 -1.95 8.72
N SER A 300 8.57 -2.04 8.29
CA SER A 300 7.51 -2.78 9.01
C SER A 300 7.20 -4.09 8.30
N ASP A 301 6.89 -5.13 9.07
CA ASP A 301 6.29 -6.35 8.55
C ASP A 301 4.78 -6.39 8.84
N ASP A 302 4.06 -7.21 8.07
CA ASP A 302 2.61 -7.32 8.16
C ASP A 302 2.15 -7.89 9.49
N LYS A 303 2.79 -8.94 10.00
CA LYS A 303 2.41 -9.61 11.25
C LYS A 303 2.45 -8.65 12.42
N GLU A 304 3.57 -7.96 12.61
CA GLU A 304 3.73 -6.97 13.67
C GLU A 304 2.71 -5.83 13.53
N SER A 305 2.50 -5.37 12.28
CA SER A 305 1.57 -4.28 11.98
C SER A 305 0.14 -4.62 12.35
N PHE A 306 -0.37 -5.77 11.95
CA PHE A 306 -1.75 -6.16 12.25
C PHE A 306 -1.95 -6.54 13.70
N ILE A 307 -0.98 -7.19 14.36
CA ILE A 307 -1.03 -7.47 15.80
C ILE A 307 -1.10 -6.17 16.59
N MET A 308 -0.26 -5.17 16.24
CA MET A 308 -0.27 -3.87 16.92
C MET A 308 -1.57 -3.11 16.65
N ALA A 309 -2.11 -3.12 15.42
CA ALA A 309 -3.41 -2.50 15.13
C ALA A 309 -4.53 -3.09 15.98
N ARG A 310 -4.61 -4.43 16.08
CA ARG A 310 -5.57 -5.13 16.94
C ARG A 310 -5.36 -4.80 18.43
N ARG A 311 -4.10 -4.66 18.87
CA ARG A 311 -3.74 -4.25 20.24
C ARG A 311 -4.24 -2.83 20.53
N MET A 312 -4.03 -1.88 19.61
CA MET A 312 -4.53 -0.50 19.73
C MET A 312 -6.06 -0.46 19.86
N ILE A 313 -6.77 -1.27 19.08
CA ILE A 313 -8.22 -1.38 19.18
C ILE A 313 -8.65 -1.92 20.55
N ARG A 314 -8.04 -2.99 21.03
CA ARG A 314 -8.43 -3.66 22.30
C ARG A 314 -8.02 -2.88 23.54
N GLN A 315 -6.89 -2.21 23.53
CA GLN A 315 -6.33 -1.59 24.73
C GLN A 315 -6.61 -0.09 24.80
N GLU A 316 -6.64 0.60 23.65
CA GLU A 316 -6.82 2.05 23.61
C GLU A 316 -8.19 2.46 23.01
N GLY A 317 -8.97 1.54 22.48
CA GLY A 317 -10.25 1.86 21.82
C GLY A 317 -10.09 2.58 20.48
N LEU A 318 -8.89 2.60 19.89
CA LEU A 318 -8.60 3.29 18.65
C LEU A 318 -8.95 2.40 17.46
N LEU A 319 -10.08 2.67 16.80
CA LEU A 319 -10.61 1.87 15.67
C LEU A 319 -9.84 2.17 14.37
N CYS A 320 -8.55 1.84 14.34
CA CYS A 320 -7.61 2.19 13.27
C CYS A 320 -7.32 1.05 12.30
N GLY A 321 -6.77 1.37 11.13
CA GLY A 321 -6.34 0.42 10.11
C GLY A 321 -4.95 -0.19 10.34
N GLY A 322 -4.54 -1.11 9.46
CA GLY A 322 -3.27 -1.84 9.57
C GLY A 322 -2.03 -0.94 9.52
N SER A 323 -2.03 0.09 8.68
CA SER A 323 -0.92 1.06 8.58
C SER A 323 -0.72 1.88 9.87
N SER A 324 -1.77 2.03 10.67
CA SER A 324 -1.67 2.62 12.02
C SER A 324 -0.88 1.72 12.97
N GLY A 325 -1.08 0.40 12.86
CA GLY A 325 -0.28 -0.59 13.60
C GLY A 325 1.18 -0.56 13.18
N SER A 326 1.47 -0.47 11.87
CA SER A 326 2.83 -0.28 11.35
C SER A 326 3.50 0.96 11.96
N ALA A 327 2.81 2.10 11.97
CA ALA A 327 3.32 3.34 12.52
C ALA A 327 3.56 3.23 14.04
N MET A 328 2.62 2.68 14.80
CA MET A 328 2.73 2.56 16.26
C MET A 328 3.83 1.57 16.68
N ALA A 329 3.90 0.39 16.06
CA ALA A 329 4.94 -0.60 16.38
C ALA A 329 6.36 -0.02 16.19
N ASN A 330 6.55 0.70 15.08
CA ASN A 330 7.85 1.33 14.81
C ASN A 330 8.07 2.62 15.61
N ALA A 331 7.02 3.31 16.07
CA ALA A 331 7.13 4.41 17.02
C ALA A 331 7.71 3.94 18.34
N LEU A 332 7.23 2.81 18.89
CA LEU A 332 7.76 2.23 20.14
C LEU A 332 9.23 1.85 20.00
N LYS A 333 9.65 1.31 18.84
CA LYS A 333 11.07 1.04 18.54
C LYS A 333 11.88 2.32 18.46
N ALA A 334 11.38 3.33 17.72
CA ALA A 334 12.06 4.61 17.56
C ALA A 334 12.25 5.34 18.90
N ILE A 335 11.23 5.35 19.76
CA ILE A 335 11.31 5.95 21.10
C ILE A 335 12.45 5.32 21.91
N LYS A 336 12.56 3.99 21.89
CA LYS A 336 13.64 3.25 22.57
C LYS A 336 15.00 3.55 21.94
N ASP A 337 15.11 3.53 20.61
CA ASP A 337 16.35 3.78 19.88
C ASP A 337 16.91 5.20 20.07
N PHE A 338 16.03 6.20 20.12
CA PHE A 338 16.42 7.60 20.35
C PHE A 338 16.52 7.96 21.83
N GLY A 339 16.20 7.02 22.73
CA GLY A 339 16.28 7.22 24.17
C GLY A 339 15.40 8.36 24.68
N MET A 340 14.16 8.46 24.17
CA MET A 340 13.22 9.50 24.60
C MET A 340 12.92 9.40 26.10
N LYS A 341 12.71 10.56 26.73
CA LYS A 341 12.59 10.70 28.19
C LYS A 341 11.22 11.23 28.58
N ALA A 342 10.91 11.15 29.87
CA ALA A 342 9.70 11.75 30.44
C ALA A 342 9.62 13.26 30.13
N GLY A 343 8.41 13.71 29.82
CA GLY A 343 8.11 15.08 29.40
C GLY A 343 8.32 15.37 27.92
N GLN A 344 8.90 14.45 27.13
CA GLN A 344 8.97 14.55 25.68
C GLN A 344 7.69 14.01 25.03
N LYS A 345 7.35 14.53 23.85
CA LYS A 345 6.13 14.20 23.12
C LYS A 345 6.45 13.51 21.79
N CYS A 346 5.90 12.31 21.61
CA CYS A 346 5.90 11.57 20.35
C CYS A 346 4.50 11.58 19.74
N VAL A 347 4.36 12.00 18.50
CA VAL A 347 3.09 11.99 17.76
C VAL A 347 3.13 10.92 16.68
N VAL A 348 2.14 10.03 16.65
CA VAL A 348 2.00 8.94 15.68
C VAL A 348 0.77 9.19 14.82
N ILE A 349 0.93 9.17 13.50
CA ILE A 349 -0.19 9.35 12.57
C ILE A 349 -0.91 8.02 12.38
N LEU A 350 -2.23 8.01 12.63
CA LEU A 350 -3.13 6.89 12.40
C LEU A 350 -4.00 7.18 11.17
N PRO A 351 -3.62 6.65 9.97
CA PRO A 351 -4.10 7.19 8.71
C PRO A 351 -5.57 6.93 8.41
N ASP A 352 -6.12 5.77 8.80
CA ASP A 352 -7.48 5.38 8.42
C ASP A 352 -8.17 4.47 9.43
N SER A 353 -9.43 4.17 9.13
CA SER A 353 -10.33 3.40 9.99
C SER A 353 -10.25 1.90 9.72
N ILE A 354 -10.47 1.12 10.78
CA ILE A 354 -10.72 -0.33 10.72
C ILE A 354 -11.88 -0.70 9.79
N ARG A 355 -12.86 0.22 9.63
CA ARG A 355 -14.05 -0.01 8.78
C ARG A 355 -13.72 -0.34 7.33
N ASN A 356 -12.54 0.03 6.87
CA ASN A 356 -12.05 -0.31 5.53
C ASN A 356 -11.49 -1.74 5.42
N TYR A 357 -11.49 -2.52 6.52
CA TYR A 357 -10.79 -3.81 6.62
C TYR A 357 -11.56 -4.86 7.45
N MET A 358 -12.89 -4.77 7.48
CA MET A 358 -13.74 -5.63 8.31
C MET A 358 -13.60 -7.11 7.98
N THR A 359 -13.36 -7.44 6.70
CA THR A 359 -13.16 -8.81 6.21
C THR A 359 -11.70 -9.26 6.22
N LYS A 360 -10.77 -8.39 6.67
CA LYS A 360 -9.32 -8.67 6.71
C LYS A 360 -8.85 -8.93 8.14
N PHE A 361 -7.91 -8.16 8.64
CA PHE A 361 -7.17 -8.43 9.88
C PHE A 361 -8.00 -8.38 11.17
N LEU A 362 -9.30 -8.09 11.12
CA LEU A 362 -10.21 -8.33 12.24
C LEU A 362 -10.61 -9.79 12.38
N SER A 363 -10.67 -10.53 11.28
CA SER A 363 -10.97 -11.96 11.26
C SER A 363 -9.75 -12.75 11.74
N ASP A 364 -9.96 -13.63 12.73
CA ASP A 364 -8.92 -14.56 13.18
C ASP A 364 -8.57 -15.57 12.07
N ASP A 365 -9.55 -15.96 11.26
CA ASP A 365 -9.33 -16.83 10.10
C ASP A 365 -8.40 -16.17 9.09
N TRP A 366 -8.67 -14.91 8.75
CA TRP A 366 -7.82 -14.15 7.84
C TRP A 366 -6.37 -14.00 8.37
N MET A 367 -6.22 -13.72 9.67
CA MET A 367 -4.92 -13.62 10.34
C MET A 367 -4.18 -14.96 10.37
N SER A 368 -4.89 -16.05 10.66
CA SER A 368 -4.33 -17.40 10.70
C SER A 368 -3.92 -17.90 9.32
N GLN A 369 -4.73 -17.62 8.28
CA GLN A 369 -4.42 -17.95 6.89
C GLN A 369 -3.09 -17.33 6.40
N ARG A 370 -2.63 -16.28 7.06
CA ARG A 370 -1.39 -15.56 6.75
C ARG A 370 -0.27 -15.78 7.76
N ASN A 371 -0.48 -16.70 8.70
CA ASN A 371 0.45 -16.98 9.80
C ASN A 371 0.75 -15.76 10.70
N PHE A 372 -0.20 -14.82 10.79
CA PHE A 372 -0.07 -13.65 11.66
C PHE A 372 -0.52 -13.92 13.10
N LEU A 373 -1.34 -14.94 13.32
CA LEU A 373 -1.61 -15.50 14.64
C LEU A 373 -1.01 -16.91 14.71
N GLU A 374 -0.41 -17.23 15.84
CA GLU A 374 -0.21 -18.65 16.17
C GLU A 374 -1.57 -19.30 16.18
N SER A 375 -1.67 -20.50 15.59
CA SER A 375 -2.90 -21.27 15.63
C SER A 375 -3.20 -21.59 17.10
N THR A 376 -3.82 -20.65 17.80
CA THR A 376 -4.57 -21.01 19.00
C THR A 376 -5.53 -22.07 18.54
N LYS A 377 -5.52 -23.22 19.22
CA LYS A 377 -6.53 -24.27 19.07
C LYS A 377 -7.90 -23.58 19.13
N VAL A 378 -8.35 -23.06 17.98
CA VAL A 378 -9.70 -22.57 17.84
C VAL A 378 -10.53 -23.83 17.96
N SER A 379 -11.14 -23.98 19.09
CA SER A 379 -12.16 -25.00 19.34
C SER A 379 -13.32 -24.71 18.39
N GLY A 380 -13.26 -25.22 17.21
CA GLY A 380 -14.30 -25.09 16.22
C GLY A 380 -13.80 -25.27 14.79
N LYS A 381 -13.54 -26.52 14.39
CA LYS A 381 -13.45 -27.01 13.01
C LYS A 381 -12.22 -26.59 12.17
N SER A 382 -11.24 -27.40 12.14
CA SER A 382 -11.01 -28.46 11.15
C SER A 382 -10.01 -29.44 11.73
N ASN A 383 -10.49 -30.42 12.45
CA ASN A 383 -9.78 -31.68 12.63
C ASN A 383 -9.90 -32.52 11.34
N GLU A 384 -9.78 -31.86 10.20
CA GLU A 384 -9.62 -32.56 8.94
C GLU A 384 -8.31 -33.36 9.05
N TRP A 385 -8.39 -34.65 8.92
CA TRP A 385 -7.28 -35.59 9.09
C TRP A 385 -6.04 -35.19 8.26
N TRP A 386 -6.25 -34.56 7.11
CA TRP A 386 -5.21 -34.13 6.19
C TRP A 386 -4.55 -32.81 6.57
N SER A 387 -5.17 -31.98 7.39
CA SER A 387 -4.76 -30.58 7.62
C SER A 387 -3.36 -30.42 8.23
N SER A 388 -2.93 -31.40 9.03
CA SER A 388 -1.59 -31.45 9.66
C SER A 388 -0.52 -32.09 8.78
N LEU A 389 -0.89 -32.73 7.67
CA LEU A 389 0.06 -33.30 6.73
C LEU A 389 0.80 -32.21 5.98
N HIS A 390 2.02 -32.50 5.54
CA HIS A 390 2.86 -31.56 4.81
C HIS A 390 2.64 -31.64 3.29
N VAL A 391 3.02 -30.56 2.57
CA VAL A 391 3.02 -30.50 1.09
C VAL A 391 3.73 -31.70 0.47
N SER A 392 4.75 -32.23 1.12
CA SER A 392 5.43 -33.44 0.69
C SER A 392 4.51 -34.65 0.51
N ALA A 393 3.32 -34.66 1.12
CA ALA A 393 2.31 -35.70 0.93
C ALA A 393 1.57 -35.56 -0.42
N LEU A 394 1.50 -34.35 -0.97
CA LEU A 394 0.99 -34.12 -2.32
C LEU A 394 2.05 -34.63 -3.31
N GLN A 395 1.74 -35.63 -4.08
CA GLN A 395 2.64 -36.14 -5.11
C GLN A 395 2.71 -35.17 -6.30
N LEU A 396 3.22 -33.96 -6.03
CA LEU A 396 3.37 -32.93 -7.06
C LEU A 396 4.39 -33.36 -8.10
N ARG A 397 4.08 -33.12 -9.36
CA ARG A 397 5.03 -33.31 -10.46
C ARG A 397 5.96 -32.09 -10.52
N ALA A 398 7.20 -32.33 -10.93
CA ALA A 398 8.13 -31.23 -11.26
C ALA A 398 7.48 -30.36 -12.35
N PRO A 399 7.32 -29.05 -12.14
CA PRO A 399 6.64 -28.21 -13.10
C PRO A 399 7.50 -27.98 -14.32
N LEU A 400 6.86 -27.84 -15.47
CA LEU A 400 7.48 -27.23 -16.63
C LEU A 400 7.97 -25.83 -16.25
N THR A 401 9.14 -25.42 -16.74
CA THR A 401 9.65 -24.05 -16.60
C THR A 401 10.01 -23.50 -17.98
N VAL A 402 9.92 -22.19 -18.15
CA VAL A 402 10.35 -21.52 -19.39
C VAL A 402 11.43 -20.49 -19.09
N THR A 403 12.33 -20.28 -20.05
CA THR A 403 13.31 -19.19 -19.95
C THR A 403 12.69 -17.86 -20.39
N PRO A 404 13.20 -16.71 -19.93
CA PRO A 404 12.60 -15.39 -20.18
C PRO A 404 12.56 -15.00 -21.67
N THR A 405 13.33 -15.68 -22.52
CA THR A 405 13.44 -15.41 -23.97
C THR A 405 12.46 -16.19 -24.84
N VAL A 406 11.82 -17.24 -24.31
CA VAL A 406 10.78 -18.01 -25.01
C VAL A 406 9.63 -17.08 -25.36
N THR A 407 9.07 -17.24 -26.55
CA THR A 407 7.96 -16.39 -27.00
C THR A 407 6.64 -16.74 -26.31
N ILE A 408 5.73 -15.79 -26.25
CA ILE A 408 4.38 -15.98 -25.72
C ILE A 408 3.65 -17.08 -26.47
N GLN A 409 3.81 -17.14 -27.80
CA GLN A 409 3.18 -18.17 -28.63
C GLN A 409 3.71 -19.57 -28.29
N GLU A 410 5.03 -19.76 -28.26
CA GLU A 410 5.63 -21.04 -27.88
C GLU A 410 5.22 -21.48 -26.48
N THR A 411 5.16 -20.52 -25.53
CA THR A 411 4.72 -20.81 -24.16
C THR A 411 3.26 -21.24 -24.14
N LEU A 412 2.38 -20.60 -24.90
CA LEU A 412 0.97 -20.98 -24.99
C LEU A 412 0.81 -22.37 -25.61
N GLU A 413 1.56 -22.67 -26.67
CA GLU A 413 1.55 -23.98 -27.36
C GLU A 413 1.98 -25.11 -26.39
N ILE A 414 3.07 -24.90 -25.63
CA ILE A 414 3.55 -25.92 -24.69
C ILE A 414 2.59 -26.09 -23.50
N LEU A 415 2.01 -25.02 -22.97
CA LEU A 415 1.02 -25.09 -21.90
C LEU A 415 -0.24 -25.86 -22.33
N ASN A 416 -0.75 -25.59 -23.53
CA ASN A 416 -1.90 -26.31 -24.10
C ASN A 416 -1.58 -27.81 -24.32
N LYS A 417 -0.38 -28.11 -24.81
CA LYS A 417 0.04 -29.49 -25.05
C LYS A 417 0.17 -30.29 -23.77
N GLU A 418 0.72 -29.69 -22.72
CA GLU A 418 0.93 -30.35 -21.42
C GLU A 418 -0.30 -30.26 -20.49
N GLY A 419 -1.32 -29.48 -20.84
CA GLY A 419 -2.54 -29.30 -20.05
C GLY A 419 -2.33 -28.46 -18.80
N PHE A 420 -1.43 -27.46 -18.85
CA PHE A 420 -1.16 -26.56 -17.75
C PHE A 420 -1.70 -25.15 -18.03
N ASP A 421 -2.11 -24.47 -16.95
CA ASP A 421 -2.60 -23.09 -17.03
C ASP A 421 -1.54 -22.04 -16.63
N GLN A 422 -0.44 -22.49 -16.03
CA GLN A 422 0.62 -21.62 -15.52
C GLN A 422 2.00 -22.28 -15.59
N VAL A 423 3.03 -21.43 -15.69
CA VAL A 423 4.42 -21.90 -15.74
C VAL A 423 5.37 -20.88 -15.09
N PRO A 424 6.35 -21.32 -14.27
CA PRO A 424 7.40 -20.47 -13.77
C PRO A 424 8.38 -20.05 -14.88
N VAL A 425 8.83 -18.80 -14.80
CA VAL A 425 9.89 -18.27 -15.64
C VAL A 425 11.18 -18.28 -14.83
N VAL A 426 12.21 -18.97 -15.33
CA VAL A 426 13.51 -19.12 -14.65
C VAL A 426 14.65 -18.68 -15.56
N ASN A 427 15.73 -18.16 -14.97
CA ASN A 427 16.96 -17.89 -15.72
C ASN A 427 17.79 -19.17 -15.90
N ASP A 428 18.90 -19.08 -16.66
CA ASP A 428 19.81 -20.19 -16.89
C ASP A 428 20.46 -20.74 -15.60
N ALA A 429 20.54 -19.92 -14.55
CA ALA A 429 21.01 -20.34 -13.24
C ALA A 429 19.90 -21.06 -12.42
N GLY A 430 18.66 -21.10 -12.92
CA GLY A 430 17.49 -21.68 -12.26
C GLY A 430 16.84 -20.79 -11.20
N ASP A 431 17.17 -19.49 -11.16
CA ASP A 431 16.52 -18.56 -10.27
C ASP A 431 15.12 -18.21 -10.81
N ILE A 432 14.15 -18.09 -9.91
CA ILE A 432 12.78 -17.81 -10.25
C ILE A 432 12.62 -16.31 -10.54
N LEU A 433 12.36 -15.97 -11.80
CA LEU A 433 12.18 -14.59 -12.24
C LEU A 433 10.73 -14.11 -12.13
N GLY A 434 9.78 -15.03 -12.25
CA GLY A 434 8.36 -14.71 -12.22
C GLY A 434 7.48 -15.90 -12.58
N MET A 435 6.19 -15.63 -12.72
CA MET A 435 5.19 -16.59 -13.18
C MET A 435 4.48 -16.05 -14.41
N ILE A 436 3.98 -16.94 -15.26
CA ILE A 436 3.12 -16.60 -16.37
C ILE A 436 1.92 -17.55 -16.39
N THR A 437 0.74 -17.04 -16.74
CA THR A 437 -0.49 -17.82 -16.87
C THR A 437 -1.09 -17.63 -18.25
N VAL A 438 -1.86 -18.62 -18.72
CA VAL A 438 -2.62 -18.52 -19.97
C VAL A 438 -3.52 -17.28 -19.95
N GLY A 439 -4.24 -17.04 -18.85
CA GLY A 439 -5.10 -15.86 -18.68
C GLY A 439 -4.35 -14.53 -18.79
N ASN A 440 -3.15 -14.45 -18.20
CA ASN A 440 -2.31 -13.25 -18.27
C ASN A 440 -1.83 -13.00 -19.73
N MET A 441 -1.28 -14.02 -20.38
CA MET A 441 -0.85 -13.91 -21.79
C MET A 441 -2.00 -13.49 -22.70
N MET A 442 -3.16 -14.16 -22.60
CA MET A 442 -4.34 -13.82 -23.38
C MET A 442 -4.77 -12.37 -23.16
N ALA A 443 -4.86 -11.93 -21.92
CA ALA A 443 -5.25 -10.56 -21.59
C ALA A 443 -4.29 -9.52 -22.22
N GLN A 444 -3.00 -9.80 -22.23
CA GLN A 444 -2.00 -8.88 -22.78
C GLN A 444 -1.96 -8.90 -24.31
N VAL A 445 -2.13 -10.06 -24.95
CA VAL A 445 -2.20 -10.18 -26.41
C VAL A 445 -3.48 -9.54 -26.97
N VAL A 446 -4.65 -9.85 -26.38
CA VAL A 446 -5.94 -9.28 -26.81
C VAL A 446 -5.94 -7.75 -26.70
N ARG A 447 -5.28 -7.22 -25.69
CA ARG A 447 -5.13 -5.77 -25.50
C ARG A 447 -3.99 -5.15 -26.33
N SER A 448 -3.38 -5.91 -27.23
CA SER A 448 -2.28 -5.48 -28.12
C SER A 448 -1.02 -4.93 -27.41
N LYS A 449 -0.77 -5.35 -26.18
CA LYS A 449 0.37 -4.90 -25.36
C LYS A 449 1.63 -5.69 -25.63
N VAL A 450 1.46 -6.96 -25.89
CA VAL A 450 2.50 -7.85 -26.34
C VAL A 450 2.02 -8.58 -27.59
N LYS A 451 2.96 -8.89 -28.46
CA LYS A 451 2.69 -9.71 -29.64
C LYS A 451 2.96 -11.18 -29.29
N PRO A 452 2.33 -12.14 -29.96
CA PRO A 452 2.64 -13.56 -29.77
C PRO A 452 4.14 -13.88 -29.94
N SER A 453 4.84 -13.11 -30.77
CA SER A 453 6.31 -13.23 -31.00
C SER A 453 7.18 -12.56 -29.93
N ASP A 454 6.60 -11.83 -28.97
CA ASP A 454 7.37 -11.22 -27.89
C ASP A 454 7.80 -12.26 -26.84
N PRO A 455 8.94 -12.05 -26.16
CA PRO A 455 9.40 -12.95 -25.11
C PRO A 455 8.50 -12.87 -23.88
N VAL A 456 8.33 -13.99 -23.16
CA VAL A 456 7.50 -14.09 -21.95
C VAL A 456 7.93 -13.16 -20.82
N SER A 457 9.20 -12.74 -20.81
CA SER A 457 9.69 -11.75 -19.84
C SER A 457 8.90 -10.43 -19.85
N LYS A 458 8.24 -10.09 -20.97
CA LYS A 458 7.38 -8.91 -21.08
C LYS A 458 5.99 -9.11 -20.46
N ALA A 459 5.56 -10.36 -20.27
CA ALA A 459 4.24 -10.71 -19.78
C ALA A 459 4.23 -11.36 -18.40
N MET A 460 5.37 -11.79 -17.88
CA MET A 460 5.47 -12.43 -16.57
C MET A 460 5.18 -11.44 -15.43
N TYR A 461 4.65 -11.97 -14.32
CA TYR A 461 4.44 -11.22 -13.09
C TYR A 461 5.24 -11.83 -11.93
N LYS A 462 5.60 -10.97 -10.95
CA LYS A 462 6.50 -11.32 -9.85
C LYS A 462 5.79 -11.54 -8.51
N GLN A 463 4.49 -11.30 -8.44
CA GLN A 463 3.72 -11.41 -7.21
C GLN A 463 2.97 -12.75 -7.17
N PHE A 464 3.52 -13.73 -6.47
CA PHE A 464 2.93 -15.06 -6.24
C PHE A 464 3.42 -15.60 -4.91
N LYS A 465 2.66 -16.54 -4.32
CA LYS A 465 3.02 -17.15 -3.03
C LYS A 465 3.95 -18.32 -3.24
N MET A 466 5.00 -18.38 -2.42
CA MET A 466 5.94 -19.48 -2.34
C MET A 466 5.82 -20.17 -0.98
N VAL A 467 5.85 -21.49 -0.97
CA VAL A 467 5.76 -22.33 0.22
C VAL A 467 6.85 -23.40 0.22
N SER A 468 7.21 -23.87 1.39
CA SER A 468 8.19 -24.97 1.53
C SER A 468 7.51 -26.34 1.53
N MET A 469 8.30 -27.39 1.33
CA MET A 469 7.84 -28.77 1.46
C MET A 469 7.29 -29.13 2.86
N ALA A 470 7.71 -28.39 3.89
CA ALA A 470 7.28 -28.57 5.26
C ALA A 470 6.01 -27.78 5.62
N THR A 471 5.47 -27.00 4.70
CA THR A 471 4.22 -26.27 4.89
C THR A 471 3.06 -27.26 5.00
N SER A 472 2.12 -27.04 5.92
CA SER A 472 1.00 -27.95 6.12
C SER A 472 -0.05 -27.83 5.01
N LEU A 473 -0.77 -28.92 4.72
CA LEU A 473 -1.87 -28.91 3.74
C LEU A 473 -3.01 -28.00 4.17
N GLY A 474 -3.28 -27.89 5.48
CA GLY A 474 -4.24 -26.93 6.01
C GLY A 474 -3.86 -25.47 5.75
N GLU A 475 -2.56 -25.16 5.78
CA GLU A 475 -2.05 -23.83 5.43
C GLU A 475 -2.18 -23.56 3.93
N ILE A 476 -1.83 -24.54 3.10
CA ILE A 476 -2.00 -24.43 1.64
C ILE A 476 -3.46 -24.30 1.24
N SER A 477 -4.35 -25.08 1.84
CA SER A 477 -5.80 -24.97 1.59
C SER A 477 -6.28 -23.53 1.78
N ARG A 478 -5.87 -22.90 2.89
CA ARG A 478 -6.22 -21.50 3.19
C ARG A 478 -5.62 -20.52 2.19
N MET A 479 -4.38 -20.74 1.72
CA MET A 479 -3.77 -19.92 0.68
C MET A 479 -4.53 -20.03 -0.64
N LEU A 480 -4.94 -21.25 -0.99
CA LEU A 480 -5.69 -21.54 -2.21
C LEU A 480 -7.14 -21.03 -2.17
N ASP A 481 -7.66 -20.60 -1.02
CA ASP A 481 -8.97 -19.92 -0.97
C ASP A 481 -8.95 -18.55 -1.69
N THR A 482 -7.79 -17.92 -1.74
CA THR A 482 -7.59 -16.61 -2.37
C THR A 482 -6.74 -16.65 -3.64
N ASP A 483 -5.85 -17.62 -3.75
CA ASP A 483 -4.93 -17.76 -4.88
C ASP A 483 -5.27 -18.98 -5.73
N HIS A 484 -5.01 -18.90 -7.00
CA HIS A 484 -5.26 -20.03 -7.92
C HIS A 484 -4.24 -21.15 -7.74
N PHE A 485 -3.04 -20.81 -7.29
CA PHE A 485 -1.94 -21.75 -7.05
C PHE A 485 -0.95 -21.20 -6.02
N VAL A 486 -0.10 -22.07 -5.49
CA VAL A 486 1.10 -21.73 -4.72
C VAL A 486 2.31 -22.44 -5.33
N LEU A 487 3.45 -21.75 -5.39
CA LEU A 487 4.70 -22.32 -5.87
C LEU A 487 5.42 -23.02 -4.71
N VAL A 488 5.65 -24.31 -4.85
CA VAL A 488 6.37 -25.11 -3.83
C VAL A 488 7.87 -25.06 -4.15
N VAL A 489 8.64 -24.56 -3.20
CA VAL A 489 10.10 -24.40 -3.35
C VAL A 489 10.88 -25.17 -2.30
N HIS A 490 12.05 -25.60 -2.67
CA HIS A 490 13.03 -26.25 -1.78
C HIS A 490 14.29 -25.39 -1.69
N GLY A 491 14.71 -25.07 -0.47
CA GLY A 491 15.95 -24.31 -0.24
C GLY A 491 17.18 -25.22 -0.27
N GLN A 492 18.00 -25.12 -1.29
CA GLN A 492 19.29 -25.81 -1.40
C GLN A 492 20.43 -24.91 -0.91
N ARG A 493 21.32 -25.46 -0.07
CA ARG A 493 22.57 -24.79 0.29
C ARG A 493 23.63 -25.13 -0.74
N GLN A 494 24.24 -24.12 -1.34
CA GLN A 494 25.33 -24.28 -2.30
C GLN A 494 26.62 -23.74 -1.69
N TYR A 495 27.67 -24.56 -1.66
CA TYR A 495 28.97 -24.16 -1.18
C TYR A 495 29.78 -23.59 -2.35
N GLU A 496 30.17 -22.33 -2.24
CA GLU A 496 30.87 -21.59 -3.30
C GLU A 496 32.39 -21.43 -3.04
N GLY A 497 32.92 -22.12 -2.02
CA GLY A 497 34.30 -22.00 -1.58
C GLY A 497 34.52 -20.88 -0.56
N ASN A 498 35.72 -20.80 0.04
CA ASN A 498 36.10 -19.78 1.05
C ASN A 498 35.13 -19.61 2.21
N ASN A 499 34.48 -20.68 2.67
CA ASN A 499 33.44 -20.69 3.72
C ASN A 499 32.16 -19.92 3.36
N PHE A 500 31.93 -19.56 2.13
CA PHE A 500 30.69 -18.92 1.69
C PHE A 500 29.66 -19.99 1.29
N VAL A 501 28.48 -19.91 1.91
CA VAL A 501 27.33 -20.80 1.62
C VAL A 501 26.18 -19.92 1.14
N SER A 502 25.83 -20.05 -0.14
CA SER A 502 24.65 -19.42 -0.69
C SER A 502 23.42 -20.31 -0.50
N LYS A 503 22.24 -19.71 -0.40
CA LYS A 503 20.95 -20.40 -0.44
C LYS A 503 20.33 -20.22 -1.81
N LYS A 504 20.04 -21.32 -2.51
CA LYS A 504 19.33 -21.31 -3.78
C LYS A 504 17.94 -21.92 -3.59
N GLN A 505 16.91 -21.25 -4.11
CA GLN A 505 15.56 -21.77 -4.13
C GLN A 505 15.32 -22.55 -5.42
N MET A 506 14.99 -23.83 -5.27
CA MET A 506 14.66 -24.72 -6.38
C MET A 506 13.14 -24.94 -6.41
N ILE A 507 12.55 -24.88 -7.59
CA ILE A 507 11.12 -25.17 -7.76
C ILE A 507 10.92 -26.68 -7.60
N PHE A 508 10.04 -27.06 -6.70
CA PHE A 508 9.63 -28.46 -6.47
C PHE A 508 8.34 -28.80 -7.20
N GLY A 509 7.35 -27.91 -7.15
CA GLY A 509 6.04 -28.13 -7.74
C GLY A 509 5.17 -26.87 -7.74
N ILE A 510 4.02 -26.99 -8.35
CA ILE A 510 2.92 -26.04 -8.25
C ILE A 510 1.77 -26.79 -7.62
N ALA A 511 1.24 -26.28 -6.51
CA ALA A 511 0.07 -26.85 -5.86
C ALA A 511 -1.17 -25.99 -6.15
N THR A 512 -2.25 -26.64 -6.54
CA THR A 512 -3.55 -26.03 -6.85
C THR A 512 -4.65 -26.63 -5.96
N ARG A 513 -5.85 -26.04 -6.01
CA ARG A 513 -7.03 -26.63 -5.36
C ARG A 513 -7.33 -28.05 -5.82
N ILE A 514 -7.08 -28.33 -7.11
CA ILE A 514 -7.32 -29.64 -7.70
C ILE A 514 -6.38 -30.69 -7.10
N ASP A 515 -5.11 -30.35 -6.91
CA ASP A 515 -4.14 -31.28 -6.30
C ASP A 515 -4.52 -31.64 -4.87
N LEU A 516 -4.93 -30.62 -4.08
CA LEU A 516 -5.40 -30.84 -2.72
C LEU A 516 -6.69 -31.66 -2.69
N LEU A 517 -7.67 -31.37 -3.54
CA LEU A 517 -8.94 -32.11 -3.62
C LEU A 517 -8.69 -33.56 -4.03
N ASN A 518 -7.86 -33.81 -5.04
CA ASN A 518 -7.49 -35.15 -5.47
C ASN A 518 -6.83 -35.94 -4.34
N PHE A 519 -5.92 -35.32 -3.61
CA PHE A 519 -5.27 -35.93 -2.45
C PHE A 519 -6.30 -36.35 -1.38
N ILE A 520 -7.20 -35.44 -1.00
CA ILE A 520 -8.23 -35.67 0.01
C ILE A 520 -9.16 -36.83 -0.44
N THR A 521 -9.65 -36.76 -1.66
CA THR A 521 -10.61 -37.77 -2.19
C THR A 521 -9.98 -39.16 -2.35
N GLN A 522 -8.71 -39.24 -2.72
CA GLN A 522 -7.99 -40.52 -2.87
C GLN A 522 -7.69 -41.21 -1.53
N HIS A 523 -7.54 -40.44 -0.45
CA HIS A 523 -7.16 -40.99 0.86
C HIS A 523 -8.32 -41.03 1.86
N GLN A 524 -9.49 -40.46 1.53
CA GLN A 524 -10.68 -40.49 2.39
C GLN A 524 -11.22 -41.92 2.61
N SER A 525 -10.99 -42.84 1.69
CA SER A 525 -11.39 -44.25 1.79
C SER A 525 -10.54 -45.09 2.76
N LEU A 526 -9.50 -44.55 3.37
CA LEU A 526 -8.64 -45.26 4.33
C LEU A 526 -9.08 -45.07 5.79
N GLU A 527 -9.97 -44.13 6.11
CA GLU A 527 -10.52 -43.92 7.46
C GLU A 527 -11.88 -44.60 7.68
N ASP A 528 -12.59 -44.99 6.61
CA ASP A 528 -13.87 -45.73 6.71
C ASP A 528 -13.67 -47.25 6.81
N GLN A 529 -12.45 -47.74 6.97
CA GLN A 529 -12.09 -49.13 7.28
C GLN A 529 -11.47 -49.24 8.69
#